data_611474cbb114245a9b17b7583d1704e6
#
_entry.id   611474cbb114245a9b17b7583d1704e6
#
_cell.length_a   1.000
_cell.length_b   1.000
_cell.length_c   1.000
_cell.angle_alpha   90.00
_cell.angle_beta   90.00
_cell.angle_gamma   90.00
#
_symmetry.space_group_name_H-M   'P 1'
#
loop_
_entity.id
_entity.type
_entity.pdbx_description
1 polymer ?
#
loop_
_entity_poly.entity_id
_entity_poly.type
_entity_poly.pdbx_seq_one_letter_code
_entity_poly.pdbx_strand_id
1 'polypeptide(L)'
;MFDYDSILSGTVSALKPSGIRKFFDLIENMEDVVSLTVGQPDFITPWHIRQAGIESLEHGKTYYTSNAGTLELRREISRHLREKFGLEYEAESEVIVTVGGSEAIDLAIRALVDPGDEVII
;
A
#
# COMPACT_ATOMS: atom_id res chain seq x y z
N MET A 1 15.38 -33.63 6.89
CA MET A 1 14.69 -32.49 6.29
C MET A 1 14.47 -31.49 7.40
N PHE A 2 14.86 -30.24 7.19
CA PHE A 2 14.68 -29.19 8.24
C PHE A 2 13.19 -28.89 8.38
N ASP A 3 12.70 -28.85 9.62
CA ASP A 3 11.30 -28.53 9.92
C ASP A 3 11.16 -26.99 10.04
N TYR A 4 10.70 -26.36 8.97
CA TYR A 4 10.52 -24.90 8.92
C TYR A 4 9.37 -24.43 9.81
N ASP A 5 8.37 -25.27 10.05
CA ASP A 5 7.20 -24.89 10.86
C ASP A 5 7.58 -24.69 12.34
N SER A 6 8.64 -25.38 12.79
CA SER A 6 9.13 -25.26 14.17
C SER A 6 9.74 -23.90 14.52
N ILE A 7 10.12 -23.08 13.52
CA ILE A 7 10.73 -21.75 13.72
C ILE A 7 9.76 -20.60 13.51
N LEU A 8 8.57 -20.87 12.99
CA LEU A 8 7.54 -19.86 12.80
C LEU A 8 6.86 -19.49 14.12
N SER A 9 6.52 -18.21 14.28
CA SER A 9 5.69 -17.80 15.40
C SER A 9 4.30 -18.45 15.30
N GLY A 10 3.68 -18.76 16.45
CA GLY A 10 2.35 -19.35 16.48
C GLY A 10 1.29 -18.51 15.75
N THR A 11 1.41 -17.19 15.78
CA THR A 11 0.55 -16.26 15.02
C THR A 11 0.67 -16.49 13.53
N VAL A 12 1.89 -16.62 13.01
CA VAL A 12 2.13 -16.82 11.57
C VAL A 12 1.69 -18.23 11.14
N SER A 13 1.98 -19.24 11.94
CA SER A 13 1.58 -20.63 11.68
C SER A 13 0.06 -20.83 11.66
N ALA A 14 -0.68 -19.99 12.39
CA ALA A 14 -2.15 -20.03 12.41
C ALA A 14 -2.79 -19.30 11.22
N LEU A 15 -2.04 -18.52 10.44
CA LEU A 15 -2.56 -17.80 9.28
C LEU A 15 -2.91 -18.78 8.15
N LYS A 16 -4.14 -18.69 7.68
CA LYS A 16 -4.57 -19.44 6.49
C LYS A 16 -4.33 -18.59 5.22
N PRO A 17 -3.85 -19.19 4.13
CA PRO A 17 -3.76 -18.49 2.84
C PRO A 17 -5.10 -17.90 2.43
N SER A 18 -5.08 -16.67 1.89
CA SER A 18 -6.29 -16.03 1.38
C SER A 18 -6.92 -16.88 0.27
N GLY A 19 -8.22 -17.21 0.41
CA GLY A 19 -8.96 -17.95 -0.61
C GLY A 19 -8.97 -17.22 -1.96
N ILE A 20 -8.98 -15.90 -1.95
CA ILE A 20 -8.99 -15.06 -3.16
C ILE A 20 -7.74 -15.31 -4.01
N ARG A 21 -6.56 -15.46 -3.41
CA ARG A 21 -5.31 -15.71 -4.15
C ARG A 21 -5.34 -17.01 -4.95
N LYS A 22 -5.98 -18.05 -4.43
CA LYS A 22 -6.13 -19.32 -5.18
C LYS A 22 -6.88 -19.16 -6.51
N PHE A 23 -7.80 -18.19 -6.58
CA PHE A 23 -8.50 -17.90 -7.83
C PHE A 23 -7.61 -17.19 -8.86
N PHE A 24 -6.65 -16.36 -8.42
CA PHE A 24 -5.70 -15.73 -9.33
C PHE A 24 -4.82 -16.77 -10.00
N ASP A 25 -4.25 -17.70 -9.23
CA ASP A 25 -3.40 -18.77 -9.74
C ASP A 25 -4.15 -19.66 -10.77
N LEU A 26 -5.47 -19.84 -10.57
CA LEU A 26 -6.30 -20.59 -11.51
C LEU A 26 -6.56 -19.82 -12.81
N ILE A 27 -6.82 -18.52 -12.72
CA ILE A 27 -7.14 -17.67 -13.88
C ILE A 27 -5.91 -17.42 -14.75
N GLU A 28 -4.73 -17.32 -14.17
CA GLU A 28 -3.47 -17.06 -14.89
C GLU A 28 -3.16 -18.13 -15.95
N ASN A 29 -3.69 -19.34 -15.77
CA ASN A 29 -3.50 -20.48 -16.68
C ASN A 29 -4.72 -20.75 -17.61
N MET A 30 -5.72 -19.87 -17.61
CA MET A 30 -6.92 -20.04 -18.42
C MET A 30 -6.91 -19.07 -19.60
N GLU A 31 -7.14 -19.60 -20.82
CA GLU A 31 -7.31 -18.79 -22.02
C GLU A 31 -8.79 -18.34 -22.14
N ASP A 32 -9.02 -17.17 -22.77
CA ASP A 32 -10.36 -16.61 -23.05
C ASP A 32 -11.26 -16.35 -21.83
N VAL A 33 -10.68 -15.98 -20.71
CA VAL A 33 -11.43 -15.66 -19.48
C VAL A 33 -11.63 -14.16 -19.29
N VAL A 34 -12.87 -13.75 -19.04
CA VAL A 34 -13.20 -12.42 -18.55
C VAL A 34 -13.19 -12.46 -17.02
N SER A 35 -12.15 -11.87 -16.42
CA SER A 35 -12.02 -11.82 -14.96
C SER A 35 -12.86 -10.70 -14.36
N LEU A 36 -13.76 -11.06 -13.42
CA LEU A 36 -14.53 -10.12 -12.59
C LEU A 36 -14.10 -10.20 -11.11
N THR A 37 -12.87 -10.70 -10.85
CA THR A 37 -12.42 -11.01 -9.48
C THR A 37 -11.88 -9.81 -8.73
N VAL A 38 -11.10 -8.95 -9.39
CA VAL A 38 -10.52 -7.75 -8.78
C VAL A 38 -10.81 -6.54 -9.65
N GLY A 39 -11.32 -5.49 -8.99
CA GLY A 39 -11.45 -4.19 -9.62
C GLY A 39 -10.08 -3.53 -9.78
N GLN A 40 -9.71 -3.24 -11.02
CA GLN A 40 -8.53 -2.45 -11.33
C GLN A 40 -8.86 -1.44 -12.43
N PRO A 41 -8.20 -0.27 -12.47
CA PRO A 41 -8.36 0.67 -13.56
C PRO A 41 -7.97 0.01 -14.90
N ASP A 42 -8.81 0.13 -15.91
CA ASP A 42 -8.54 -0.34 -17.28
C ASP A 42 -7.90 0.73 -18.17
N PHE A 43 -7.79 1.96 -17.66
CA PHE A 43 -7.14 3.08 -18.34
C PHE A 43 -5.63 3.07 -18.08
N ILE A 44 -4.88 3.31 -19.14
CA ILE A 44 -3.43 3.56 -19.00
C ILE A 44 -3.23 4.86 -18.22
N THR A 45 -2.33 4.83 -17.24
CA THR A 45 -1.93 6.03 -16.47
C THR A 45 -1.61 7.20 -17.41
N PRO A 46 -2.14 8.40 -17.19
CA PRO A 46 -1.92 9.56 -18.05
C PRO A 46 -0.43 9.81 -18.34
N TRP A 47 -0.15 10.22 -19.58
CA TRP A 47 1.22 10.33 -20.06
C TRP A 47 2.12 11.21 -19.18
N HIS A 48 1.64 12.36 -18.74
CA HIS A 48 2.42 13.28 -17.92
C HIS A 48 2.84 12.67 -16.56
N ILE A 49 2.04 11.77 -16.00
CA ILE A 49 2.37 11.05 -14.77
C ILE A 49 3.44 10.00 -15.05
N ARG A 50 3.29 9.23 -16.13
CA ARG A 50 4.28 8.23 -16.53
C ARG A 50 5.62 8.88 -16.86
N GLN A 51 5.58 10.01 -17.59
CA GLN A 51 6.76 10.78 -17.96
C GLN A 51 7.51 11.26 -16.72
N ALA A 52 6.82 11.83 -15.72
CA ALA A 52 7.44 12.26 -14.48
C ALA A 52 8.15 11.12 -13.74
N GLY A 53 7.56 9.91 -13.77
CA GLY A 53 8.22 8.71 -13.23
C GLY A 53 9.48 8.32 -14.00
N ILE A 54 9.45 8.32 -15.33
CA ILE A 54 10.60 8.04 -16.20
C ILE A 54 11.72 9.05 -15.94
N GLU A 55 11.39 10.35 -15.98
CA GLU A 55 12.35 11.42 -15.73
C GLU A 55 13.00 11.32 -14.35
N SER A 56 12.25 10.90 -13.34
CA SER A 56 12.81 10.71 -12.00
C SER A 56 13.90 9.65 -11.96
N LEU A 57 13.73 8.57 -12.72
CA LEU A 57 14.73 7.51 -12.85
C LEU A 57 15.93 7.97 -13.69
N GLU A 58 15.70 8.66 -14.81
CA GLU A 58 16.76 9.21 -15.66
C GLU A 58 17.64 10.21 -14.90
N HIS A 59 17.06 10.98 -13.97
CA HIS A 59 17.79 11.91 -13.11
C HIS A 59 18.37 11.25 -11.85
N GLY A 60 18.34 9.93 -11.76
CA GLY A 60 18.95 9.19 -10.65
C GLY A 60 18.28 9.39 -9.29
N LYS A 61 16.98 9.74 -9.25
CA LYS A 61 16.22 9.86 -7.98
C LYS A 61 15.89 8.48 -7.39
N THR A 62 16.92 7.69 -7.12
CA THR A 62 16.86 6.30 -6.64
C THR A 62 17.55 6.09 -5.30
N TYR A 63 17.62 7.12 -4.49
CA TYR A 63 18.26 7.13 -3.17
C TYR A 63 17.23 6.96 -2.05
N TYR A 64 17.71 6.66 -0.84
CA TYR A 64 16.86 6.60 0.34
C TYR A 64 16.24 7.96 0.66
N THR A 65 14.99 7.95 1.07
CA THR A 65 14.25 9.13 1.51
C THR A 65 14.08 9.13 3.02
N SER A 66 13.46 10.18 3.57
CA SER A 66 12.94 10.16 4.93
C SER A 66 11.95 9.01 5.12
N ASN A 67 11.90 8.41 6.32
CA ASN A 67 10.92 7.37 6.66
C ASN A 67 9.46 7.83 6.49
N ALA A 68 9.21 9.13 6.63
CA ALA A 68 7.88 9.70 6.41
C ALA A 68 7.58 9.98 4.92
N GLY A 69 8.51 9.72 4.01
CA GLY A 69 8.43 10.10 2.59
C GLY A 69 9.05 11.46 2.32
N THR A 70 9.20 11.82 1.04
CA THR A 70 9.77 13.11 0.65
C THR A 70 8.87 14.25 1.11
N LEU A 71 9.47 15.36 1.54
CA LEU A 71 8.72 16.51 2.03
C LEU A 71 7.87 17.15 0.92
N GLU A 72 8.38 17.15 -0.31
CA GLU A 72 7.64 17.64 -1.48
C GLU A 72 6.33 16.86 -1.68
N LEU A 73 6.36 15.53 -1.64
CA LEU A 73 5.16 14.72 -1.77
C LEU A 73 4.19 14.97 -0.61
N ARG A 74 4.68 15.05 0.62
CA ARG A 74 3.84 15.32 1.80
C ARG A 74 3.18 16.69 1.73
N ARG A 75 3.87 17.72 1.23
CA ARG A 75 3.30 19.05 0.98
C ARG A 75 2.20 19.02 -0.08
N GLU A 76 2.40 18.27 -1.16
CA GLU A 76 1.38 18.10 -2.19
C GLU A 76 0.15 17.34 -1.69
N ILE A 77 0.34 16.31 -0.84
CA ILE A 77 -0.77 15.62 -0.18
C ILE A 77 -1.56 16.58 0.72
N SER A 78 -0.88 17.33 1.58
CA SER A 78 -1.50 18.33 2.45
C SER A 78 -2.27 19.40 1.65
N ARG A 79 -1.65 19.91 0.58
CA ARG A 79 -2.30 20.86 -0.33
C ARG A 79 -3.57 20.27 -0.95
N HIS A 80 -3.49 19.05 -1.48
CA HIS A 80 -4.62 18.37 -2.09
C HIS A 80 -5.78 18.14 -1.12
N LEU A 81 -5.49 17.71 0.11
CA LEU A 81 -6.50 17.48 1.14
C LEU A 81 -7.19 18.80 1.52
N ARG A 82 -6.44 19.88 1.65
CA ARG A 82 -6.99 21.20 1.93
C ARG A 82 -7.88 21.71 0.80
N GLU A 83 -7.41 21.65 -0.45
CA GLU A 83 -8.14 22.19 -1.61
C GLU A 83 -9.40 21.39 -1.94
N LYS A 84 -9.35 20.06 -1.80
CA LYS A 84 -10.43 19.19 -2.21
C LYS A 84 -11.42 18.85 -1.11
N PHE A 85 -10.97 18.77 0.13
CA PHE A 85 -11.76 18.30 1.27
C PHE A 85 -11.85 19.31 2.42
N GLY A 86 -11.12 20.42 2.38
CA GLY A 86 -11.06 21.40 3.46
C GLY A 86 -10.35 20.90 4.71
N LEU A 87 -9.50 19.88 4.58
CA LEU A 87 -8.73 19.28 5.67
C LEU A 87 -7.33 19.87 5.69
N GLU A 88 -6.92 20.41 6.82
CA GLU A 88 -5.59 21.01 7.00
C GLU A 88 -4.71 20.10 7.85
N TYR A 89 -3.54 19.76 7.31
CA TYR A 89 -2.50 18.96 7.98
C TYR A 89 -1.13 19.58 7.75
N GLU A 90 -0.31 19.59 8.78
CA GLU A 90 1.09 20.02 8.69
C GLU A 90 1.93 18.93 7.99
N ALA A 91 2.43 19.24 6.80
CA ALA A 91 3.15 18.28 5.97
C ALA A 91 4.41 17.69 6.66
N GLU A 92 5.02 18.43 7.58
CA GLU A 92 6.27 18.04 8.25
C GLU A 92 6.04 17.07 9.41
N SER A 93 4.87 17.12 10.06
CA SER A 93 4.59 16.40 11.31
C SER A 93 3.34 15.52 11.29
N GLU A 94 2.39 15.76 10.38
CA GLU A 94 1.09 15.07 10.39
C GLU A 94 0.82 14.22 9.13
N VAL A 95 1.78 14.13 8.22
CA VAL A 95 1.67 13.34 6.98
C VAL A 95 2.80 12.33 6.89
N ILE A 96 2.45 11.06 6.74
CA ILE A 96 3.37 9.97 6.44
C ILE A 96 2.95 9.26 5.15
N VAL A 97 3.91 8.93 4.31
CA VAL A 97 3.72 8.16 3.08
C VAL A 97 4.14 6.72 3.33
N THR A 98 3.24 5.79 3.08
CA THR A 98 3.42 4.35 3.32
C THR A 98 3.55 3.57 2.02
N VAL A 99 4.05 2.33 2.11
CA VAL A 99 4.08 1.39 0.99
C VAL A 99 2.69 0.75 0.83
N GLY A 100 1.79 1.54 0.28
CA GLY A 100 0.39 1.15 0.05
C GLY A 100 -0.51 1.35 1.27
N GLY A 101 -1.83 1.25 1.03
CA GLY A 101 -2.85 1.43 2.07
C GLY A 101 -2.81 0.36 3.17
N SER A 102 -2.31 -0.83 2.87
CA SER A 102 -2.19 -1.90 3.88
C SER A 102 -1.23 -1.54 5.00
N GLU A 103 -0.09 -0.93 4.69
CA GLU A 103 0.83 -0.44 5.71
C GLU A 103 0.23 0.72 6.51
N ALA A 104 -0.49 1.63 5.86
CA ALA A 104 -1.18 2.72 6.55
C ALA A 104 -2.19 2.19 7.58
N ILE A 105 -2.98 1.19 7.22
CA ILE A 105 -3.95 0.55 8.11
C ILE A 105 -3.23 -0.18 9.26
N ASP A 106 -2.18 -0.95 8.97
CA ASP A 106 -1.40 -1.67 9.99
C ASP A 106 -0.76 -0.71 11.00
N LEU A 107 -0.16 0.38 10.52
CA LEU A 107 0.42 1.41 11.38
C LEU A 107 -0.64 2.11 12.24
N ALA A 108 -1.81 2.44 11.67
CA ALA A 108 -2.90 3.05 12.42
C ALA A 108 -3.41 2.13 13.53
N ILE A 109 -3.64 0.84 13.22
CA ILE A 109 -4.07 -0.15 14.22
C ILE A 109 -3.03 -0.29 15.33
N ARG A 110 -1.75 -0.43 14.98
CA ARG A 110 -0.67 -0.56 15.99
C ARG A 110 -0.51 0.67 16.87
N ALA A 111 -0.85 1.85 16.34
CA ALA A 111 -0.73 3.10 17.09
C ALA A 111 -1.94 3.38 18.01
N LEU A 112 -3.11 2.83 17.69
CA LEU A 112 -4.37 3.24 18.32
C LEU A 112 -5.07 2.10 19.10
N VAL A 113 -4.69 0.83 18.87
CA VAL A 113 -5.45 -0.33 19.39
C VAL A 113 -4.58 -1.15 20.31
N ASP A 114 -5.03 -1.32 21.54
CA ASP A 114 -4.42 -2.20 22.55
C ASP A 114 -5.12 -3.58 22.62
N PRO A 115 -4.47 -4.62 23.17
CA PRO A 115 -5.11 -5.90 23.38
C PRO A 115 -6.37 -5.79 24.25
N GLY A 116 -7.52 -6.11 23.68
CA GLY A 116 -8.84 -6.03 24.33
C GLY A 116 -9.73 -4.93 23.77
N ASP A 117 -9.19 -4.03 22.93
CA ASP A 117 -9.98 -3.03 22.22
C ASP A 117 -10.77 -3.65 21.07
N GLU A 118 -11.86 -3.00 20.72
CA GLU A 118 -12.75 -3.42 19.63
C GLU A 118 -12.55 -2.51 18.41
N VAL A 119 -12.46 -3.12 17.23
CA VAL A 119 -12.39 -2.43 15.94
C VAL A 119 -13.61 -2.80 15.12
N ILE A 120 -14.36 -1.81 14.65
CA ILE A 120 -15.51 -2.01 13.76
C ILE A 120 -15.01 -1.93 12.32
N ILE A 121 -15.32 -2.98 11.52
CA ILE A 121 -14.93 -3.13 10.11
C ILE A 121 -16.17 -3.16 9.24
#